data_6a73ad65c4d403126bcb439a5f97003c
#
_entry.id   6a73ad65c4d403126bcb439a5f97003c
#
_cell.length_a   1.000
_cell.length_b   1.000
_cell.length_c   1.000
_cell.angle_alpha   90.00
_cell.angle_beta   90.00
_cell.angle_gamma   90.00
#
_symmetry.space_group_name_H-M   'P 1'
#
loop_
_entity.id
_entity.type
_entity.pdbx_description
1 polymer ?
#
loop_
_entity_poly.entity_id
_entity_poly.type
_entity_poly.pdbx_seq_one_letter_code
_entity_poly.pdbx_strand_id
1 'polypeptide(L)'
;AEGLTVEAVNVEAVDIDFFKIRPSQLGAFLAREMGNGVYELQSIKDYGDLAYSARFDLNFAKNKRLKSVIPLTQLKPLKEPGVYFAVMREAGKYDYQYQTTWFTLGDIGLQVRQFEQQMVAFTHHAITTKPAAGVTITVFDRQAKQLAEGTTTDEGLATFGNLNRHANNTPHFAIAQQGDHFSVLKLQTPAMDLSEYRLPARAQKPLELFLYSPRNLYRPGETVHINGLLRDNDARLAGNPTINGSFVMPDGRVYQSVQWAGDAQAFYSHSLPLPKDAVRGEWQFRAKLGNGDIFNYAFNVEDFLPERMKL
;
A
#
# COMPACT_ATOMS: atom_id res chain seq x y z
N ALA A 1 16.82 -2.69 12.39
CA ALA A 1 17.56 -3.84 11.85
C ALA A 1 18.98 -3.77 12.38
N GLU A 2 19.54 -4.89 12.83
CA GLU A 2 20.89 -4.93 13.42
C GLU A 2 22.00 -4.88 12.36
N GLY A 3 21.68 -5.00 11.07
CA GLY A 3 22.64 -4.98 9.98
C GLY A 3 22.06 -5.34 8.61
N LEU A 4 22.94 -5.52 7.62
CA LEU A 4 22.59 -6.00 6.30
C LEU A 4 22.67 -7.53 6.27
N THR A 5 21.60 -8.17 5.81
CA THR A 5 21.57 -9.62 5.62
C THR A 5 22.17 -9.99 4.25
N VAL A 6 23.16 -10.87 4.26
CA VAL A 6 23.79 -11.45 3.08
C VAL A 6 23.48 -12.95 3.04
N GLU A 7 22.98 -13.43 1.91
CA GLU A 7 22.82 -14.87 1.64
C GLU A 7 23.86 -15.32 0.61
N ALA A 8 24.61 -16.34 0.94
CA ALA A 8 25.68 -16.84 0.09
C ALA A 8 25.72 -18.38 0.04
N VAL A 9 26.28 -18.91 -1.06
CA VAL A 9 26.60 -20.33 -1.25
C VAL A 9 28.04 -20.44 -1.69
N ASN A 10 28.84 -21.19 -0.95
CA ASN A 10 30.27 -21.41 -1.22
C ASN A 10 31.11 -20.11 -1.29
N VAL A 11 30.71 -19.07 -0.56
CA VAL A 11 31.47 -17.83 -0.40
C VAL A 11 31.83 -17.68 1.08
N GLU A 12 33.12 -17.56 1.38
CA GLU A 12 33.64 -17.48 2.76
C GLU A 12 33.72 -16.04 3.26
N ALA A 13 34.00 -15.09 2.36
CA ALA A 13 34.10 -13.69 2.69
C ALA A 13 33.68 -12.78 1.53
N VAL A 14 33.28 -11.55 1.86
CA VAL A 14 32.93 -10.49 0.89
C VAL A 14 33.66 -9.21 1.20
N ASP A 15 34.02 -8.47 0.15
CA ASP A 15 34.48 -7.09 0.23
C ASP A 15 33.29 -6.17 -0.04
N ILE A 16 33.04 -5.19 0.84
CA ILE A 16 31.92 -4.26 0.73
C ILE A 16 32.43 -2.82 0.79
N ASP A 17 32.07 -2.05 -0.23
CA ASP A 17 32.27 -0.62 -0.29
C ASP A 17 30.95 0.10 0.04
N PHE A 18 30.95 1.00 1.00
CA PHE A 18 29.82 1.80 1.42
C PHE A 18 30.04 3.26 0.97
N PHE A 19 29.14 3.78 0.16
CA PHE A 19 29.12 5.15 -0.29
C PHE A 19 28.02 5.93 0.42
N LYS A 20 28.33 7.08 1.02
CA LYS A 20 27.33 8.01 1.56
C LYS A 20 26.84 8.92 0.41
N ILE A 21 25.56 8.87 0.13
CA ILE A 21 24.97 9.68 -0.94
C ILE A 21 24.84 11.11 -0.46
N ARG A 22 25.30 12.06 -1.29
CA ARG A 22 25.19 13.49 -1.00
C ARG A 22 23.72 13.92 -1.06
N PRO A 23 23.22 14.67 -0.07
CA PRO A 23 21.80 15.11 -0.03
C PRO A 23 21.35 15.79 -1.34
N SER A 24 22.19 16.62 -1.94
CA SER A 24 21.91 17.32 -3.21
C SER A 24 21.77 16.38 -4.42
N GLN A 25 22.30 15.17 -4.34
CA GLN A 25 22.25 14.16 -5.41
C GLN A 25 21.23 13.06 -5.16
N LEU A 26 20.57 13.09 -4.00
CA LEU A 26 19.70 12.00 -3.56
C LEU A 26 18.54 11.73 -4.53
N GLY A 27 17.86 12.77 -5.01
CA GLY A 27 16.77 12.62 -5.98
C GLY A 27 17.22 11.96 -7.28
N ALA A 28 18.33 12.44 -7.86
CA ALA A 28 18.90 11.89 -9.10
C ALA A 28 19.39 10.44 -8.92
N PHE A 29 20.04 10.15 -7.78
CA PHE A 29 20.44 8.80 -7.40
C PHE A 29 19.24 7.84 -7.33
N LEU A 30 18.18 8.22 -6.62
CA LEU A 30 17.00 7.38 -6.44
C LEU A 30 16.22 7.17 -7.74
N ALA A 31 16.10 8.19 -8.59
CA ALA A 31 15.46 8.05 -9.90
C ALA A 31 16.18 7.02 -10.78
N ARG A 32 17.53 7.02 -10.75
CA ARG A 32 18.34 6.04 -11.47
C ARG A 32 18.21 4.64 -10.87
N GLU A 33 18.30 4.49 -9.53
CA GLU A 33 18.15 3.23 -8.82
C GLU A 33 16.78 2.59 -9.04
N MET A 34 15.73 3.40 -9.02
CA MET A 34 14.36 2.93 -9.18
C MET A 34 13.96 2.74 -10.65
N GLY A 35 14.76 3.25 -11.59
CA GLY A 35 14.48 3.24 -13.03
C GLY A 35 15.04 2.05 -13.82
N ASN A 36 15.49 0.97 -13.16
CA ASN A 36 16.17 -0.18 -13.79
C ASN A 36 17.51 0.18 -14.47
N GLY A 37 18.19 1.24 -14.05
CA GLY A 37 19.52 1.56 -14.53
C GLY A 37 20.53 0.56 -14.00
N VAL A 38 21.25 -0.13 -14.89
CA VAL A 38 22.44 -0.90 -14.52
C VAL A 38 23.49 0.12 -14.07
N TYR A 39 23.98 -0.01 -12.82
CA TYR A 39 25.07 0.81 -12.34
C TYR A 39 26.37 0.44 -13.04
N GLU A 40 26.93 1.39 -13.74
CA GLU A 40 28.39 1.43 -13.89
C GLU A 40 28.94 1.98 -12.57
N LEU A 41 29.68 1.17 -11.82
CA LEU A 41 30.29 1.54 -10.52
C LEU A 41 31.10 2.85 -10.59
N GLN A 42 31.63 3.20 -11.77
CA GLN A 42 32.33 4.44 -12.01
C GLN A 42 31.46 5.68 -11.76
N SER A 43 30.14 5.58 -11.98
CA SER A 43 29.23 6.71 -11.84
C SER A 43 28.74 6.94 -10.39
N ILE A 44 29.00 6.03 -9.44
CA ILE A 44 28.57 6.23 -8.06
C ILE A 44 29.24 7.44 -7.40
N LYS A 45 30.46 7.78 -7.83
CA LYS A 45 31.20 8.96 -7.35
C LYS A 45 30.52 10.29 -7.71
N ASP A 46 29.64 10.27 -8.72
CA ASP A 46 28.86 11.45 -9.09
C ASP A 46 27.77 11.75 -8.05
N TYR A 47 27.32 10.72 -7.33
CA TYR A 47 26.22 10.80 -6.36
C TYR A 47 26.67 10.80 -4.90
N GLY A 48 27.79 10.15 -4.58
CA GLY A 48 28.22 9.98 -3.20
C GLY A 48 29.72 9.77 -3.05
N ASP A 49 30.17 9.76 -1.81
CA ASP A 49 31.57 9.62 -1.43
C ASP A 49 31.77 8.31 -0.68
N LEU A 50 32.93 7.65 -0.88
CA LEU A 50 33.27 6.43 -0.16
C LEU A 50 33.39 6.73 1.35
N ALA A 51 32.48 6.16 2.12
CA ALA A 51 32.44 6.30 3.57
C ALA A 51 33.25 5.22 4.28
N TYR A 52 33.18 3.98 3.77
CA TYR A 52 33.86 2.85 4.38
C TYR A 52 34.05 1.71 3.39
N SER A 53 35.15 0.97 3.52
CA SER A 53 35.42 -0.24 2.75
C SER A 53 36.03 -1.29 3.68
N ALA A 54 35.49 -2.50 3.67
CA ALA A 54 36.00 -3.58 4.52
C ALA A 54 35.65 -4.96 3.97
N ARG A 55 36.41 -5.95 4.45
CA ARG A 55 36.13 -7.37 4.28
C ARG A 55 35.34 -7.90 5.47
N PHE A 56 34.36 -8.74 5.16
CA PHE A 56 33.51 -9.41 6.14
C PHE A 56 33.50 -10.91 5.91
N ASP A 57 33.81 -11.68 6.96
CA ASP A 57 33.67 -13.12 6.95
C ASP A 57 32.19 -13.50 7.01
N LEU A 58 31.79 -14.51 6.23
CA LEU A 58 30.43 -15.02 6.18
C LEU A 58 30.33 -16.38 6.86
N ASN A 59 29.13 -16.72 7.31
CA ASN A 59 28.84 -18.09 7.71
C ASN A 59 29.03 -19.01 6.52
N PHE A 60 29.88 -20.03 6.64
CA PHE A 60 30.26 -20.91 5.56
C PHE A 60 29.95 -22.38 5.87
N ALA A 61 29.31 -23.06 4.91
CA ALA A 61 29.25 -24.49 4.82
C ALA A 61 29.12 -24.90 3.35
N LYS A 62 29.95 -25.88 2.94
CA LYS A 62 30.01 -26.33 1.53
C LYS A 62 28.62 -26.73 1.00
N ASN A 63 28.23 -26.16 -0.14
CA ASN A 63 26.97 -26.43 -0.85
C ASN A 63 25.70 -26.13 -0.01
N LYS A 64 25.80 -25.25 0.98
CA LYS A 64 24.64 -24.77 1.75
C LYS A 64 24.46 -23.27 1.54
N ARG A 65 23.20 -22.85 1.40
CA ARG A 65 22.84 -21.44 1.43
C ARG A 65 22.73 -20.99 2.88
N LEU A 66 23.57 -20.07 3.29
CA LEU A 66 23.61 -19.55 4.65
C LEU A 66 23.38 -18.04 4.67
N LYS A 67 22.79 -17.58 5.77
CA LYS A 67 22.59 -16.16 6.07
C LYS A 67 23.67 -15.66 7.00
N SER A 68 24.23 -14.50 6.70
CA SER A 68 25.14 -13.74 7.54
C SER A 68 24.60 -12.33 7.73
N VAL A 69 24.85 -11.71 8.86
CA VAL A 69 24.45 -10.33 9.13
C VAL A 69 25.71 -9.47 9.23
N ILE A 70 25.84 -8.48 8.37
CA ILE A 70 26.90 -7.46 8.44
C ILE A 70 26.49 -6.40 9.47
N PRO A 71 27.15 -6.29 10.61
CA PRO A 71 26.69 -5.50 11.76
C PRO A 71 26.99 -4.00 11.56
N LEU A 72 26.10 -3.27 10.91
CA LEU A 72 26.28 -1.84 10.59
C LEU A 72 26.52 -0.98 11.85
N THR A 73 25.86 -1.32 12.96
CA THR A 73 25.97 -0.57 14.23
C THR A 73 27.36 -0.57 14.84
N GLN A 74 28.19 -1.54 14.48
CA GLN A 74 29.58 -1.67 14.96
C GLN A 74 30.58 -0.90 14.09
N LEU A 75 30.17 -0.47 12.91
CA LEU A 75 31.03 0.23 11.95
C LEU A 75 31.02 1.74 12.25
N LYS A 76 32.09 2.25 12.89
CA LYS A 76 32.19 3.66 13.29
C LYS A 76 31.90 4.65 12.16
N PRO A 77 32.41 4.47 10.90
CA PRO A 77 32.14 5.38 9.80
C PRO A 77 30.67 5.41 9.31
N LEU A 78 29.88 4.38 9.66
CA LEU A 78 28.46 4.27 9.31
C LEU A 78 27.51 4.65 10.46
N LYS A 79 27.97 5.46 11.42
CA LYS A 79 27.13 5.96 12.53
C LYS A 79 26.38 7.24 12.20
N GLU A 80 26.83 7.97 11.22
CA GLU A 80 26.18 9.21 10.81
C GLU A 80 24.88 8.92 10.06
N PRO A 81 23.82 9.68 10.34
CA PRO A 81 22.59 9.61 9.54
C PRO A 81 22.85 9.92 8.07
N GLY A 82 22.07 9.30 7.20
CA GLY A 82 22.16 9.53 5.77
C GLY A 82 21.63 8.37 4.94
N VAL A 83 21.76 8.50 3.63
CA VAL A 83 21.48 7.43 2.66
C VAL A 83 22.79 6.82 2.19
N TYR A 84 22.88 5.51 2.26
CA TYR A 84 24.08 4.77 1.89
C TYR A 84 23.80 3.81 0.75
N PHE A 85 24.79 3.64 -0.10
CA PHE A 85 24.82 2.66 -1.17
C PHE A 85 25.96 1.68 -0.92
N ALA A 86 25.66 0.39 -0.88
CA ALA A 86 26.62 -0.67 -0.63
C ALA A 86 26.87 -1.47 -1.92
N VAL A 87 28.12 -1.72 -2.23
CA VAL A 87 28.58 -2.55 -3.34
C VAL A 87 29.37 -3.72 -2.75
N MET A 88 28.87 -4.91 -2.95
CA MET A 88 29.44 -6.16 -2.41
C MET A 88 30.02 -7.02 -3.52
N ARG A 89 31.21 -7.56 -3.29
CA ARG A 89 31.89 -8.52 -4.17
C ARG A 89 32.39 -9.70 -3.34
N GLU A 90 32.61 -10.84 -3.98
CA GLU A 90 33.34 -11.94 -3.36
C GLU A 90 34.77 -11.47 -3.05
N ALA A 91 35.28 -11.81 -1.86
CA ALA A 91 36.55 -11.32 -1.38
C ALA A 91 37.71 -11.63 -2.34
N GLY A 92 38.47 -10.59 -2.69
CA GLY A 92 39.62 -10.69 -3.61
C GLY A 92 39.25 -10.82 -5.09
N LYS A 93 37.96 -10.80 -5.46
CA LYS A 93 37.53 -10.78 -6.86
C LYS A 93 37.14 -9.36 -7.26
N TYR A 94 37.79 -8.86 -8.28
CA TYR A 94 37.56 -7.51 -8.82
C TYR A 94 36.93 -7.58 -10.23
N ASP A 95 36.19 -8.66 -10.49
CA ASP A 95 35.44 -8.84 -11.72
C ASP A 95 34.14 -8.00 -11.72
N TYR A 96 33.38 -8.05 -12.82
CA TYR A 96 32.12 -7.33 -12.99
C TYR A 96 30.96 -7.96 -12.20
N GLN A 97 31.20 -8.99 -11.38
CA GLN A 97 30.17 -9.62 -10.57
C GLN A 97 30.09 -8.99 -9.20
N TYR A 98 29.10 -8.13 -9.01
CA TYR A 98 28.84 -7.46 -7.74
C TYR A 98 27.33 -7.43 -7.46
N GLN A 99 27.01 -7.30 -6.19
CA GLN A 99 25.64 -7.07 -5.70
C GLN A 99 25.57 -5.69 -5.09
N THR A 100 24.46 -5.01 -5.28
CA THR A 100 24.26 -3.68 -4.74
C THR A 100 22.98 -3.60 -3.91
N THR A 101 23.00 -2.74 -2.92
CA THR A 101 21.81 -2.34 -2.18
C THR A 101 21.98 -0.92 -1.65
N TRP A 102 20.88 -0.25 -1.39
CA TRP A 102 20.91 1.02 -0.66
C TRP A 102 20.02 0.94 0.58
N PHE A 103 20.35 1.73 1.59
CA PHE A 103 19.62 1.78 2.86
C PHE A 103 19.75 3.17 3.48
N THR A 104 18.88 3.48 4.42
CA THR A 104 18.91 4.71 5.21
C THR A 104 19.33 4.42 6.63
N LEU A 105 20.19 5.29 7.19
CA LEU A 105 20.48 5.37 8.61
C LEU A 105 19.85 6.66 9.14
N GLY A 106 18.97 6.57 10.13
CA GLY A 106 18.27 7.72 10.66
C GLY A 106 17.13 7.32 11.59
N ASP A 107 16.50 8.33 12.18
CA ASP A 107 15.39 8.17 13.14
C ASP A 107 14.03 8.57 12.55
N ILE A 108 13.92 8.76 11.23
CA ILE A 108 12.66 9.12 10.58
C ILE A 108 12.05 7.91 9.88
N GLY A 109 10.86 7.51 10.31
CA GLY A 109 9.99 6.58 9.59
C GLY A 109 9.00 7.35 8.74
N LEU A 110 8.72 6.87 7.52
CA LEU A 110 7.78 7.44 6.57
C LEU A 110 6.74 6.41 6.16
N GLN A 111 5.47 6.77 6.26
CA GLN A 111 4.34 6.04 5.71
C GLN A 111 3.58 6.97 4.77
N VAL A 112 3.08 6.43 3.66
CA VAL A 112 2.31 7.18 2.67
C VAL A 112 1.03 6.42 2.34
N ARG A 113 -0.09 7.16 2.29
CA ARG A 113 -1.35 6.68 1.76
C ARG A 113 -1.71 7.52 0.55
N GLN A 114 -1.89 6.85 -0.58
CA GLN A 114 -2.34 7.48 -1.81
C GLN A 114 -3.83 7.26 -1.97
N PHE A 115 -4.54 8.36 -2.15
CA PHE A 115 -5.93 8.43 -2.53
C PHE A 115 -6.03 8.95 -3.97
N GLU A 116 -7.22 8.97 -4.54
CA GLU A 116 -7.40 9.47 -5.90
C GLU A 116 -7.13 10.98 -6.01
N GLN A 117 -7.63 11.75 -5.04
CA GLN A 117 -7.57 13.22 -5.03
C GLN A 117 -6.48 13.78 -4.16
N GLN A 118 -5.82 12.97 -3.34
CA GLN A 118 -4.80 13.42 -2.40
C GLN A 118 -3.83 12.31 -2.04
N MET A 119 -2.70 12.72 -1.49
CA MET A 119 -1.74 11.85 -0.82
C MET A 119 -1.53 12.37 0.61
N VAL A 120 -1.48 11.46 1.59
CA VAL A 120 -1.17 11.79 2.98
C VAL A 120 0.11 11.06 3.36
N ALA A 121 1.10 11.81 3.82
CA ALA A 121 2.32 11.29 4.40
C ALA A 121 2.27 11.41 5.93
N PHE A 122 2.72 10.39 6.61
CA PHE A 122 2.87 10.37 8.06
C PHE A 122 4.31 10.03 8.42
N THR A 123 4.91 10.86 9.29
CA THR A 123 6.27 10.65 9.80
C THR A 123 6.27 10.42 11.30
N HIS A 124 7.18 9.56 11.74
CA HIS A 124 7.37 9.24 13.15
C HIS A 124 8.85 9.00 13.43
N HIS A 125 9.24 9.16 14.67
CA HIS A 125 10.55 8.74 15.15
C HIS A 125 10.63 7.22 15.22
N ALA A 126 11.58 6.61 14.54
CA ALA A 126 11.70 5.15 14.43
C ALA A 126 11.92 4.47 15.79
N ILE A 127 12.60 5.15 16.73
CA ILE A 127 12.92 4.61 18.06
C ILE A 127 11.74 4.82 19.03
N THR A 128 11.17 6.02 19.08
CA THR A 128 10.14 6.38 20.08
C THR A 128 8.72 6.16 19.58
N THR A 129 8.53 5.92 18.28
CA THR A 129 7.24 5.81 17.59
C THR A 129 6.34 7.04 17.68
N LYS A 130 6.84 8.14 18.29
CA LYS A 130 6.09 9.40 18.38
C LYS A 130 6.04 10.10 17.02
N PRO A 131 4.99 10.88 16.73
CA PRO A 131 4.95 11.72 15.53
C PRO A 131 6.21 12.59 15.41
N ALA A 132 6.72 12.73 14.20
CA ALA A 132 7.86 13.60 13.89
C ALA A 132 7.35 14.85 13.17
N ALA A 133 7.36 15.99 13.87
CA ALA A 133 6.97 17.29 13.34
C ALA A 133 8.13 17.95 12.58
N GLY A 134 7.81 18.87 11.66
CA GLY A 134 8.81 19.68 10.96
C GLY A 134 9.68 18.88 9.98
N VAL A 135 9.24 17.69 9.56
CA VAL A 135 9.91 16.88 8.54
C VAL A 135 9.49 17.37 7.16
N THR A 136 10.43 17.70 6.31
CA THR A 136 10.16 18.05 4.92
C THR A 136 9.90 16.77 4.12
N ILE A 137 8.76 16.70 3.44
CA ILE A 137 8.40 15.62 2.53
C ILE A 137 8.44 16.16 1.12
N THR A 138 9.25 15.55 0.27
CA THR A 138 9.33 15.89 -1.16
C THR A 138 8.90 14.67 -1.99
N VAL A 139 7.96 14.88 -2.91
CA VAL A 139 7.42 13.83 -3.80
C VAL A 139 7.98 14.02 -5.20
N PHE A 140 8.44 12.95 -5.81
CA PHE A 140 9.10 12.95 -7.11
C PHE A 140 8.41 12.00 -8.10
N ASP A 141 8.50 12.35 -9.39
CA ASP A 141 8.23 11.42 -10.48
C ASP A 141 9.41 10.47 -10.76
N ARG A 142 9.29 9.66 -11.80
CA ARG A 142 10.31 8.69 -12.20
C ARG A 142 11.63 9.34 -12.66
N GLN A 143 11.60 10.57 -13.14
CA GLN A 143 12.76 11.34 -13.62
C GLN A 143 13.39 12.23 -12.55
N ALA A 144 13.02 12.08 -11.28
CA ALA A 144 13.41 12.95 -10.17
C ALA A 144 12.90 14.40 -10.30
N LYS A 145 11.87 14.65 -11.10
CA LYS A 145 11.21 15.95 -11.09
C LYS A 145 10.34 16.04 -9.84
N GLN A 146 10.55 17.11 -9.07
CA GLN A 146 9.73 17.39 -7.90
C GLN A 146 8.29 17.68 -8.32
N LEU A 147 7.33 16.95 -7.75
CA LEU A 147 5.89 17.12 -7.98
C LEU A 147 5.23 17.92 -6.87
N ALA A 148 5.68 17.72 -5.63
CA ALA A 148 5.16 18.41 -4.46
C ALA A 148 6.19 18.44 -3.33
N GLU A 149 6.03 19.41 -2.43
CA GLU A 149 6.79 19.52 -1.19
C GLU A 149 5.91 20.06 -0.08
N GLY A 150 6.12 19.59 1.13
CA GLY A 150 5.39 20.03 2.31
C GLY A 150 6.09 19.61 3.59
N THR A 151 5.71 20.26 4.70
CA THR A 151 6.28 19.98 6.02
C THR A 151 5.23 19.36 6.92
N THR A 152 5.62 18.39 7.73
CA THR A 152 4.70 17.71 8.64
C THR A 152 4.32 18.60 9.84
N THR A 153 3.04 18.48 10.24
CA THR A 153 2.47 19.11 11.44
C THR A 153 3.01 18.48 12.72
N ASP A 154 2.59 18.99 13.88
CA ASP A 154 2.89 18.41 15.19
C ASP A 154 2.40 16.97 15.34
N GLU A 155 1.43 16.57 14.55
CA GLU A 155 0.90 15.21 14.48
C GLU A 155 1.68 14.32 13.48
N GLY A 156 2.77 14.84 12.89
CA GLY A 156 3.58 14.13 11.91
C GLY A 156 2.93 13.99 10.53
N LEU A 157 1.90 14.79 10.20
CA LEU A 157 1.12 14.67 8.98
C LEU A 157 1.46 15.76 7.97
N ALA A 158 1.60 15.37 6.70
CA ALA A 158 1.62 16.26 5.55
C ALA A 158 0.62 15.77 4.50
N THR A 159 -0.19 16.68 3.95
CA THR A 159 -1.21 16.36 2.95
C THR A 159 -0.91 17.08 1.66
N PHE A 160 -0.95 16.35 0.54
CA PHE A 160 -0.71 16.84 -0.80
C PHE A 160 -1.98 16.63 -1.64
N GLY A 161 -2.53 17.72 -2.19
CA GLY A 161 -3.67 17.67 -3.11
C GLY A 161 -3.23 17.60 -4.57
N ASN A 162 -4.10 17.12 -5.43
CA ASN A 162 -3.97 17.19 -6.90
C ASN A 162 -2.64 16.67 -7.47
N LEU A 163 -2.05 15.64 -6.85
CA LEU A 163 -0.96 14.89 -7.46
C LEU A 163 -1.55 14.07 -8.61
N ASN A 164 -1.72 14.71 -9.78
CA ASN A 164 -2.33 14.11 -10.95
C ASN A 164 -1.57 12.84 -11.37
N ARG A 165 -2.30 11.73 -11.44
CA ARG A 165 -1.82 10.43 -11.94
C ARG A 165 -1.83 10.37 -13.47
N HIS A 166 -1.61 11.50 -14.16
CA HIS A 166 -1.48 11.50 -15.61
C HIS A 166 -0.08 11.12 -16.03
N ALA A 167 0.07 10.45 -17.15
CA ALA A 167 1.23 9.71 -17.65
C ALA A 167 2.63 10.32 -17.40
N ASN A 168 2.73 11.63 -17.21
CA ASN A 168 4.01 12.34 -17.03
C ASN A 168 4.20 12.94 -15.62
N ASN A 169 3.25 12.82 -14.70
CA ASN A 169 3.31 13.42 -13.36
C ASN A 169 2.90 12.43 -12.26
N THR A 170 3.07 11.12 -12.49
CA THR A 170 2.73 10.10 -11.49
C THR A 170 3.77 10.10 -10.38
N PRO A 171 3.38 10.25 -9.11
CA PRO A 171 4.27 10.08 -7.97
C PRO A 171 4.98 8.74 -8.01
N HIS A 172 6.30 8.74 -7.92
CA HIS A 172 7.11 7.53 -8.03
C HIS A 172 7.84 7.19 -6.73
N PHE A 173 8.36 8.19 -6.05
CA PHE A 173 8.96 8.05 -4.72
C PHE A 173 8.78 9.33 -3.89
N ALA A 174 8.88 9.17 -2.58
CA ALA A 174 8.87 10.26 -1.62
C ALA A 174 10.12 10.20 -0.74
N ILE A 175 10.66 11.36 -0.42
CA ILE A 175 11.76 11.55 0.52
C ILE A 175 11.24 12.35 1.70
N ALA A 176 11.43 11.83 2.91
CA ALA A 176 11.27 12.56 4.16
C ALA A 176 12.65 12.96 4.68
N GLN A 177 12.84 14.24 5.01
CA GLN A 177 14.11 14.77 5.49
C GLN A 177 13.92 15.67 6.70
N GLN A 178 14.75 15.45 7.72
CA GLN A 178 14.93 16.36 8.84
C GLN A 178 16.42 16.40 9.23
N GLY A 179 17.11 17.51 8.90
CA GLY A 179 18.57 17.57 8.99
C GLY A 179 19.21 16.50 8.11
N ASP A 180 20.08 15.67 8.71
CA ASP A 180 20.75 14.56 8.03
C ASP A 180 19.97 13.22 8.12
N HIS A 181 18.79 13.21 8.74
CA HIS A 181 17.93 12.04 8.80
C HIS A 181 17.02 11.97 7.57
N PHE A 182 17.04 10.83 6.91
CA PHE A 182 16.26 10.59 5.70
C PHE A 182 15.44 9.32 5.82
N SER A 183 14.25 9.34 5.22
CA SER A 183 13.49 8.14 4.88
C SER A 183 13.03 8.23 3.43
N VAL A 184 13.10 7.12 2.71
CA VAL A 184 12.74 7.04 1.29
C VAL A 184 11.71 5.95 1.09
N LEU A 185 10.64 6.25 0.37
CA LEU A 185 9.58 5.31 0.08
C LEU A 185 9.27 5.28 -1.42
N LYS A 186 9.31 4.07 -2.02
CA LYS A 186 8.76 3.83 -3.37
C LYS A 186 7.24 3.83 -3.32
N LEU A 187 6.60 4.61 -4.21
CA LEU A 187 5.14 4.77 -4.23
C LEU A 187 4.44 3.88 -5.26
N GLN A 188 5.18 3.32 -6.22
CA GLN A 188 4.64 2.46 -7.28
C GLN A 188 4.72 0.95 -6.95
N THR A 189 5.26 0.60 -5.80
CA THR A 189 5.30 -0.80 -5.35
C THR A 189 4.00 -1.12 -4.61
N PRO A 190 3.28 -2.20 -4.98
CA PRO A 190 2.11 -2.63 -4.22
C PRO A 190 2.51 -2.89 -2.76
N ALA A 191 1.69 -2.43 -1.81
CA ALA A 191 1.93 -2.63 -0.38
C ALA A 191 1.90 -4.12 0.00
N MET A 192 1.17 -4.93 -0.77
CA MET A 192 1.04 -6.37 -0.62
C MET A 192 0.93 -7.00 -2.01
N ASP A 193 1.76 -8.01 -2.28
CA ASP A 193 1.63 -8.82 -3.50
C ASP A 193 0.57 -9.91 -3.27
N LEU A 194 -0.55 -9.76 -3.96
CA LEU A 194 -1.68 -10.70 -3.92
C LEU A 194 -1.76 -11.57 -5.17
N SER A 195 -0.74 -11.56 -6.02
CA SER A 195 -0.74 -12.30 -7.29
C SER A 195 -0.88 -13.82 -7.11
N GLU A 196 -0.35 -14.38 -6.02
CA GLU A 196 -0.47 -15.80 -5.68
C GLU A 196 -1.93 -16.22 -5.42
N TYR A 197 -2.79 -15.31 -4.95
CA TYR A 197 -4.20 -15.59 -4.67
C TYR A 197 -5.09 -15.47 -5.91
N ARG A 198 -4.54 -15.06 -7.06
CA ARG A 198 -5.28 -14.86 -8.32
C ARG A 198 -6.55 -14.02 -8.17
N LEU A 199 -6.53 -13.04 -7.28
CA LEU A 199 -7.63 -12.12 -7.08
C LEU A 199 -7.72 -11.19 -8.29
N PRO A 200 -8.88 -11.11 -8.97
CA PRO A 200 -9.05 -10.16 -10.06
C PRO A 200 -8.98 -8.73 -9.52
N ALA A 201 -8.35 -7.84 -10.27
CA ALA A 201 -8.37 -6.43 -9.96
C ALA A 201 -9.81 -5.92 -9.99
N ARG A 202 -10.24 -5.24 -8.95
CA ARG A 202 -11.55 -4.61 -8.90
C ARG A 202 -11.53 -3.33 -9.74
N ALA A 203 -12.51 -3.16 -10.62
CA ALA A 203 -12.68 -1.90 -11.33
C ALA A 203 -12.98 -0.79 -10.31
N GLN A 204 -12.17 0.28 -10.33
CA GLN A 204 -12.43 1.44 -9.49
C GLN A 204 -13.62 2.22 -10.03
N LYS A 205 -14.58 2.53 -9.15
CA LYS A 205 -15.73 3.36 -9.45
C LYS A 205 -15.69 4.62 -8.60
N PRO A 206 -16.22 5.75 -9.10
CA PRO A 206 -16.26 6.99 -8.31
C PRO A 206 -17.02 6.84 -6.99
N LEU A 207 -18.03 5.98 -6.98
CA LEU A 207 -18.84 5.65 -5.83
C LEU A 207 -18.88 4.14 -5.62
N GLU A 208 -18.79 3.71 -4.38
CA GLU A 208 -18.82 2.34 -3.94
C GLU A 208 -19.97 2.16 -2.94
N LEU A 209 -20.91 1.29 -3.25
CA LEU A 209 -22.00 0.91 -2.34
C LEU A 209 -21.77 -0.50 -1.83
N PHE A 210 -21.41 -0.64 -0.57
CA PHE A 210 -21.29 -1.92 0.10
C PHE A 210 -22.65 -2.36 0.61
N LEU A 211 -23.22 -3.40 0.00
CA LEU A 211 -24.52 -3.97 0.37
C LEU A 211 -24.32 -5.21 1.25
N TYR A 212 -25.10 -5.32 2.31
CA TYR A 212 -25.07 -6.48 3.20
C TYR A 212 -26.40 -6.70 3.92
N SER A 213 -26.55 -7.89 4.45
CA SER A 213 -27.68 -8.31 5.25
C SER A 213 -27.19 -9.17 6.43
N PRO A 214 -27.90 -9.27 7.56
CA PRO A 214 -27.50 -10.13 8.67
C PRO A 214 -27.35 -11.61 8.28
N ARG A 215 -28.05 -12.04 7.26
CA ARG A 215 -27.99 -13.39 6.67
C ARG A 215 -28.37 -13.33 5.19
N ASN A 216 -28.02 -14.37 4.45
CA ASN A 216 -28.34 -14.50 3.02
C ASN A 216 -29.38 -15.57 2.72
N LEU A 217 -29.99 -16.19 3.77
CA LEU A 217 -31.02 -17.21 3.64
C LEU A 217 -32.21 -16.88 4.55
N TYR A 218 -33.39 -16.82 3.94
CA TYR A 218 -34.67 -16.46 4.59
C TYR A 218 -35.76 -17.46 4.26
N ARG A 219 -36.79 -17.53 5.13
CA ARG A 219 -38.02 -18.28 4.85
C ARG A 219 -39.10 -17.35 4.31
N PRO A 220 -40.04 -17.86 3.54
CA PRO A 220 -41.31 -17.17 3.29
C PRO A 220 -41.95 -16.69 4.60
N GLY A 221 -42.43 -15.46 4.60
CA GLY A 221 -43.00 -14.82 5.80
C GLY A 221 -42.01 -14.15 6.75
N GLU A 222 -40.69 -14.29 6.52
CA GLU A 222 -39.67 -13.56 7.29
C GLU A 222 -39.41 -12.17 6.72
N THR A 223 -38.70 -11.33 7.48
CA THR A 223 -38.30 -10.00 7.02
C THR A 223 -36.84 -10.01 6.62
N VAL A 224 -36.57 -9.58 5.39
CA VAL A 224 -35.22 -9.35 4.87
C VAL A 224 -34.77 -7.93 5.24
N HIS A 225 -33.61 -7.80 5.85
CA HIS A 225 -33.01 -6.50 6.17
C HIS A 225 -31.82 -6.26 5.25
N ILE A 226 -31.90 -5.28 4.36
CA ILE A 226 -30.80 -4.87 3.48
C ILE A 226 -30.22 -3.58 4.00
N ASN A 227 -28.92 -3.57 4.17
CA ASN A 227 -28.14 -2.41 4.56
C ASN A 227 -27.15 -2.04 3.48
N GLY A 228 -26.83 -0.76 3.39
CA GLY A 228 -25.87 -0.23 2.44
C GLY A 228 -25.01 0.84 3.08
N LEU A 229 -23.73 0.89 2.70
CA LEU A 229 -22.81 1.92 3.09
C LEU A 229 -22.21 2.52 1.82
N LEU A 230 -22.53 3.79 1.55
CA LEU A 230 -22.02 4.49 0.37
C LEU A 230 -20.74 5.26 0.73
N ARG A 231 -19.71 5.10 -0.10
CA ARG A 231 -18.45 5.83 -0.01
C ARG A 231 -17.98 6.23 -1.40
N ASP A 232 -17.13 7.27 -1.47
CA ASP A 232 -16.32 7.49 -2.66
C ASP A 232 -15.18 6.46 -2.70
N ASN A 233 -14.40 6.46 -3.77
CA ASN A 233 -13.27 5.55 -3.95
C ASN A 233 -12.11 5.80 -2.97
N ASP A 234 -12.12 6.91 -2.23
CA ASP A 234 -11.20 7.24 -1.15
C ASP A 234 -11.75 6.85 0.24
N ALA A 235 -12.87 6.11 0.26
CA ALA A 235 -13.60 5.69 1.46
C ALA A 235 -14.19 6.85 2.29
N ARG A 236 -14.37 8.04 1.70
CA ARG A 236 -14.97 9.21 2.34
C ARG A 236 -16.48 9.22 2.17
N LEU A 237 -17.13 10.07 2.94
CA LEU A 237 -18.55 10.35 2.75
C LEU A 237 -18.78 11.03 1.40
N ALA A 238 -19.56 10.36 0.55
CA ALA A 238 -19.94 10.87 -0.79
C ALA A 238 -21.28 11.60 -0.78
N GLY A 239 -21.70 12.12 0.38
CA GLY A 239 -23.06 12.58 0.60
C GLY A 239 -24.03 11.41 0.82
N ASN A 240 -25.32 11.69 0.88
CA ASN A 240 -26.37 10.69 1.07
C ASN A 240 -27.47 10.82 -0.03
N PRO A 241 -27.10 10.62 -1.31
CA PRO A 241 -28.08 10.71 -2.39
C PRO A 241 -29.16 9.62 -2.23
N THR A 242 -30.38 9.93 -2.64
CA THR A 242 -31.43 8.91 -2.74
C THR A 242 -31.06 7.88 -3.81
N ILE A 243 -31.13 6.60 -3.44
CA ILE A 243 -30.81 5.47 -4.32
C ILE A 243 -32.10 4.79 -4.75
N ASN A 244 -32.20 4.48 -6.05
CA ASN A 244 -33.33 3.70 -6.57
C ASN A 244 -33.07 2.21 -6.32
N GLY A 245 -33.76 1.64 -5.34
CA GLY A 245 -33.69 0.23 -5.01
C GLY A 245 -34.82 -0.58 -5.66
N SER A 246 -34.56 -1.83 -6.02
CA SER A 246 -35.58 -2.75 -6.47
C SER A 246 -35.29 -4.18 -5.98
N PHE A 247 -36.32 -4.82 -5.41
CA PHE A 247 -36.27 -6.24 -5.10
C PHE A 247 -36.78 -7.02 -6.31
N VAL A 248 -35.96 -7.95 -6.78
CA VAL A 248 -36.20 -8.75 -7.98
C VAL A 248 -36.36 -10.21 -7.59
N MET A 249 -37.45 -10.83 -8.03
CA MET A 249 -37.75 -12.23 -7.80
C MET A 249 -36.87 -13.18 -8.64
N PRO A 250 -36.80 -14.46 -8.34
CA PRO A 250 -36.04 -15.44 -9.11
C PRO A 250 -36.38 -15.51 -10.61
N ASP A 251 -37.61 -15.16 -10.99
CA ASP A 251 -38.07 -15.10 -12.38
C ASP A 251 -37.73 -13.81 -13.10
N GLY A 252 -36.97 -12.89 -12.43
CA GLY A 252 -36.54 -11.62 -12.99
C GLY A 252 -37.54 -10.48 -12.86
N ARG A 253 -38.77 -10.71 -12.37
CA ARG A 253 -39.76 -9.66 -12.17
C ARG A 253 -39.45 -8.81 -10.94
N VAL A 254 -39.68 -7.50 -11.04
CA VAL A 254 -39.57 -6.60 -9.88
C VAL A 254 -40.75 -6.83 -8.94
N TYR A 255 -40.46 -7.24 -7.71
CA TYR A 255 -41.43 -7.38 -6.66
C TYR A 255 -41.80 -6.05 -6.03
N GLN A 256 -40.78 -5.28 -5.66
CA GLN A 256 -40.96 -3.97 -5.02
C GLN A 256 -39.85 -3.02 -5.42
N SER A 257 -40.22 -1.75 -5.67
CA SER A 257 -39.28 -0.66 -5.83
C SER A 257 -39.28 0.25 -4.61
N VAL A 258 -38.12 0.76 -4.23
CA VAL A 258 -37.96 1.65 -3.08
C VAL A 258 -37.11 2.86 -3.45
N GLN A 259 -37.49 4.04 -2.91
CA GLN A 259 -36.65 5.21 -2.85
C GLN A 259 -35.84 5.11 -1.56
N TRP A 260 -34.55 4.74 -1.68
CA TRP A 260 -33.73 4.41 -0.53
C TRP A 260 -32.96 5.64 -0.10
N ALA A 261 -33.33 6.23 1.03
CA ALA A 261 -32.68 7.40 1.62
C ALA A 261 -31.68 6.95 2.67
N GLY A 262 -30.48 7.54 2.65
CA GLY A 262 -29.44 7.34 3.64
C GLY A 262 -29.49 8.36 4.78
N ASP A 263 -28.81 8.06 5.86
CA ASP A 263 -28.56 9.00 6.97
C ASP A 263 -27.36 9.92 6.71
N ALA A 264 -26.98 10.74 7.70
CA ALA A 264 -25.86 11.67 7.59
C ALA A 264 -24.49 10.98 7.37
N GLN A 265 -24.36 9.71 7.70
CA GLN A 265 -23.18 8.89 7.45
C GLN A 265 -23.24 8.14 6.12
N ALA A 266 -24.23 8.42 5.28
CA ALA A 266 -24.55 7.69 4.06
C ALA A 266 -24.72 6.18 4.32
N PHE A 267 -25.38 5.87 5.43
CA PHE A 267 -25.83 4.54 5.77
C PHE A 267 -27.30 4.40 5.36
N TYR A 268 -27.60 3.32 4.68
CA TYR A 268 -28.92 3.01 4.15
C TYR A 268 -29.43 1.74 4.79
N SER A 269 -30.72 1.71 5.16
CA SER A 269 -31.36 0.52 5.69
C SER A 269 -32.78 0.38 5.14
N HIS A 270 -33.18 -0.84 4.80
CA HIS A 270 -34.52 -1.16 4.39
C HIS A 270 -34.92 -2.56 4.87
N SER A 271 -36.17 -2.69 5.26
CA SER A 271 -36.76 -3.95 5.71
C SER A 271 -37.88 -4.36 4.75
N LEU A 272 -37.74 -5.54 4.13
CA LEU A 272 -38.72 -6.13 3.24
C LEU A 272 -39.41 -7.31 3.94
N PRO A 273 -40.70 -7.21 4.34
CA PRO A 273 -41.47 -8.35 4.75
C PRO A 273 -41.74 -9.26 3.54
N LEU A 274 -41.30 -10.50 3.58
CA LEU A 274 -41.64 -11.50 2.58
C LEU A 274 -43.04 -12.01 2.81
N PRO A 275 -43.87 -12.21 1.76
CA PRO A 275 -45.14 -12.88 1.90
C PRO A 275 -44.96 -14.37 2.27
N LYS A 276 -45.95 -14.98 2.89
CA LYS A 276 -45.90 -16.40 3.28
C LYS A 276 -45.81 -17.36 2.08
N ASP A 277 -46.25 -16.90 0.91
CA ASP A 277 -46.18 -17.58 -0.38
C ASP A 277 -45.04 -17.04 -1.28
N ALA A 278 -44.05 -16.39 -0.69
CA ALA A 278 -42.88 -15.86 -1.44
C ALA A 278 -42.27 -16.95 -2.32
N VAL A 279 -41.95 -16.57 -3.55
CA VAL A 279 -41.31 -17.46 -4.54
C VAL A 279 -39.95 -17.91 -3.98
N ARG A 280 -39.71 -19.24 -3.96
CA ARG A 280 -38.42 -19.81 -3.54
C ARG A 280 -37.36 -19.57 -4.63
N GLY A 281 -36.12 -19.47 -4.20
CA GLY A 281 -34.97 -19.26 -5.06
C GLY A 281 -34.20 -18.00 -4.74
N GLU A 282 -33.28 -17.63 -5.63
CA GLU A 282 -32.42 -16.48 -5.47
C GLU A 282 -33.16 -15.17 -5.81
N TRP A 283 -33.30 -14.34 -4.82
CA TRP A 283 -33.78 -12.97 -4.95
C TRP A 283 -32.59 -12.01 -5.04
N GLN A 284 -32.78 -10.87 -5.69
CA GLN A 284 -31.75 -9.83 -5.79
C GLN A 284 -32.30 -8.48 -5.35
N PHE A 285 -31.53 -7.78 -4.53
CA PHE A 285 -31.72 -6.35 -4.33
C PHE A 285 -30.78 -5.61 -5.28
N ARG A 286 -31.33 -4.76 -6.16
CA ARG A 286 -30.59 -3.94 -7.12
C ARG A 286 -30.69 -2.49 -6.70
N ALA A 287 -29.55 -1.86 -6.39
CA ALA A 287 -29.43 -0.46 -6.04
C ALA A 287 -28.82 0.31 -7.21
N LYS A 288 -29.55 1.26 -7.79
CA LYS A 288 -29.11 2.10 -8.90
C LYS A 288 -28.87 3.52 -8.41
N LEU A 289 -27.63 4.00 -8.55
CA LEU A 289 -27.24 5.36 -8.24
C LEU A 289 -27.62 6.34 -9.37
N GLY A 290 -27.61 7.63 -9.05
CA GLY A 290 -27.93 8.69 -10.02
C GLY A 290 -26.97 8.78 -11.21
N ASN A 291 -25.71 8.33 -11.06
CA ASN A 291 -24.71 8.24 -12.13
C ASN A 291 -24.88 7.01 -13.04
N GLY A 292 -25.89 6.17 -12.76
CA GLY A 292 -26.20 4.97 -13.54
C GLY A 292 -25.56 3.68 -13.03
N ASP A 293 -24.64 3.73 -12.06
CA ASP A 293 -24.03 2.54 -11.46
C ASP A 293 -25.07 1.69 -10.76
N ILE A 294 -24.94 0.36 -10.92
CA ILE A 294 -25.82 -0.63 -10.31
C ILE A 294 -24.98 -1.53 -9.40
N PHE A 295 -25.48 -1.71 -8.20
CA PHE A 295 -24.96 -2.63 -7.18
C PHE A 295 -26.00 -3.68 -6.86
N ASN A 296 -25.58 -4.94 -6.74
CA ASN A 296 -26.49 -6.04 -6.53
C ASN A 296 -26.13 -6.78 -5.23
N TYR A 297 -27.16 -7.23 -4.51
CA TYR A 297 -27.03 -8.14 -3.38
C TYR A 297 -28.00 -9.29 -3.57
N ALA A 298 -27.49 -10.52 -3.56
CA ALA A 298 -28.31 -11.72 -3.70
C ALA A 298 -28.59 -12.36 -2.33
N PHE A 299 -29.80 -12.85 -2.15
CA PHE A 299 -30.24 -13.65 -1.01
C PHE A 299 -31.19 -14.75 -1.44
N ASN A 300 -31.23 -15.84 -0.70
CA ASN A 300 -32.10 -16.97 -1.01
C ASN A 300 -33.34 -16.99 -0.12
N VAL A 301 -34.46 -17.36 -0.71
CA VAL A 301 -35.72 -17.66 -0.02
C VAL A 301 -36.01 -19.14 -0.17
N GLU A 302 -35.99 -19.91 0.94
CA GLU A 302 -36.10 -21.36 0.94
C GLU A 302 -36.87 -21.87 2.17
N ASP A 303 -37.50 -23.02 2.02
CA ASP A 303 -38.03 -23.79 3.16
C ASP A 303 -36.87 -24.63 3.72
N PHE A 304 -36.18 -24.15 4.72
CA PHE A 304 -35.11 -24.92 5.37
C PHE A 304 -35.46 -25.27 6.81
N LEU A 305 -35.09 -26.47 7.22
CA LEU A 305 -35.12 -26.89 8.62
C LEU A 305 -33.73 -26.74 9.20
N PRO A 306 -33.57 -26.15 10.40
CA PRO A 306 -32.29 -26.16 11.08
C PRO A 306 -31.81 -27.61 11.23
N GLU A 307 -30.53 -27.87 10.89
CA GLU A 307 -29.96 -29.18 11.21
C GLU A 307 -30.06 -29.42 12.72
N ARG A 308 -30.78 -30.46 13.08
CA ARG A 308 -30.81 -30.92 14.47
C ARG A 308 -29.52 -31.68 14.69
N MET A 309 -28.66 -31.21 15.64
CA MET A 309 -27.52 -32.01 16.06
C MET A 309 -28.01 -33.44 16.38
N LYS A 310 -27.46 -34.40 15.66
CA LYS A 310 -27.52 -35.79 16.07
C LYS A 310 -26.45 -35.98 17.13
N LEU A 311 -26.85 -36.20 18.36
CA LEU A 311 -26.00 -36.69 19.43
C LEU A 311 -25.64 -38.16 19.17
#